data_22051f27681eca9623cdbb75a2f877e1
#
_entry.id   22051f27681eca9623cdbb75a2f877e1
#
_cell.length_a   1.000
_cell.length_b   1.000
_cell.length_c   1.000
_cell.angle_alpha   90.00
_cell.angle_beta   90.00
_cell.angle_gamma   90.00
#
_symmetry.space_group_name_H-M   'P 1'
#
loop_
_entity.id
_entity.type
_entity.pdbx_description
1 polymer ?
#
loop_
_entity_poly.entity_id
_entity_poly.type
_entity_poly.pdbx_seq_one_letter_code
_entity_poly.pdbx_strand_id
1 'polypeptide(L)'
;MRLSRGICIALALAAPFTLAAAPALAAESRPACDRDCLGGFVDRVLQAMMDHAPAHAPLAPDVRHTENGAALKPGEGFWSTATAIAMAGDGLSTLGRNSSAYRLYFADVASGQAAYFGAVTDKGAPGMMMLRLRVIAGKVSEIETVVVLQEATGQGGADGLPDLDPRGFDEPEATLLAGGERWSPTIMAAAAGRYLDSMTTGSSAGVPLGADCVRRDNGIRTTGVPDAKRPDPANPASRSYALGCAAQLDSGFFRGIVRVRWRPLVVDQERGLVMAAAMVDQGTRPEPPKKTARGRRAQAPEPVPTEFTALLGLIIKMSDGKITRVEVIERPAAKDMALGWPG
;
A
#
# COMPACT_ATOMS: atom_id res chain seq x y z
N MET A 1 -71.67 -0.41 -81.87
CA MET A 1 -71.43 -1.28 -80.76
C MET A 1 -69.96 -1.68 -80.70
N ARG A 2 -69.13 -1.06 -79.93
CA ARG A 2 -67.71 -1.45 -79.63
C ARG A 2 -67.45 -1.21 -78.20
N LEU A 3 -67.17 -2.23 -77.44
CA LEU A 3 -66.71 -2.20 -76.05
C LEU A 3 -65.22 -1.78 -76.01
N SER A 4 -64.93 -0.78 -75.22
CA SER A 4 -63.56 -0.38 -74.92
C SER A 4 -63.22 -0.91 -73.51
N ARG A 5 -62.17 -1.75 -73.45
CA ARG A 5 -61.61 -2.28 -72.21
C ARG A 5 -60.59 -1.27 -71.67
N GLY A 6 -60.84 -0.68 -70.51
CA GLY A 6 -59.90 0.10 -69.81
C GLY A 6 -58.95 -0.79 -68.94
N ILE A 7 -57.65 -0.61 -69.13
CA ILE A 7 -56.60 -1.27 -68.35
C ILE A 7 -56.25 -0.36 -67.21
N CYS A 8 -56.47 -0.77 -65.93
CA CYS A 8 -55.98 -0.13 -64.75
C CYS A 8 -54.55 -0.63 -64.44
N ILE A 9 -53.57 0.26 -64.55
CA ILE A 9 -52.19 0.00 -64.13
C ILE A 9 -52.08 0.38 -62.66
N ALA A 10 -51.89 -0.60 -61.79
CA ALA A 10 -51.58 -0.35 -60.38
C ALA A 10 -50.06 -0.11 -60.26
N LEU A 11 -49.69 1.11 -59.89
CA LEU A 11 -48.32 1.46 -59.44
C LEU A 11 -48.10 0.93 -58.05
N ALA A 12 -47.25 -0.06 -57.87
CA ALA A 12 -46.75 -0.47 -56.56
C ALA A 12 -45.57 0.42 -56.13
N LEU A 13 -45.81 1.26 -55.17
CA LEU A 13 -44.71 2.02 -54.47
C LEU A 13 -43.95 1.07 -53.57
N ALA A 14 -42.71 0.73 -53.89
CA ALA A 14 -41.76 0.06 -53.00
C ALA A 14 -41.09 1.08 -52.11
N ALA A 15 -41.41 1.06 -50.83
CA ALA A 15 -40.70 1.85 -49.83
C ALA A 15 -39.37 1.16 -49.44
N PRO A 16 -38.24 1.88 -49.37
CA PRO A 16 -36.99 1.28 -48.93
C PRO A 16 -37.01 1.08 -47.40
N PHE A 17 -36.92 -0.16 -46.95
CA PHE A 17 -36.66 -0.51 -45.58
C PHE A 17 -35.19 -0.17 -45.27
N THR A 18 -34.94 0.93 -44.56
CA THR A 18 -33.64 1.21 -43.97
C THR A 18 -33.49 0.37 -42.66
N LEU A 19 -32.69 -0.69 -42.73
CA LEU A 19 -32.22 -1.37 -41.52
C LEU A 19 -31.33 -0.40 -40.74
N ALA A 20 -31.86 0.14 -39.65
CA ALA A 20 -31.03 0.83 -38.65
C ALA A 20 -30.15 -0.20 -37.97
N ALA A 21 -28.84 -0.14 -38.20
CA ALA A 21 -27.85 -0.92 -37.44
C ALA A 21 -27.90 -0.48 -35.99
N ALA A 22 -28.31 -1.38 -35.08
CA ALA A 22 -28.20 -1.15 -33.65
C ALA A 22 -26.73 -0.94 -33.28
N PRO A 23 -26.39 0.06 -32.42
CA PRO A 23 -25.03 0.22 -31.96
C PRO A 23 -24.62 -1.06 -31.23
N ALA A 24 -23.57 -1.71 -31.69
CA ALA A 24 -22.92 -2.80 -30.96
C ALA A 24 -22.43 -2.22 -29.63
N LEU A 25 -23.04 -2.64 -28.52
CA LEU A 25 -22.48 -2.42 -27.19
C LEU A 25 -21.06 -2.95 -27.24
N ALA A 26 -20.08 -2.05 -27.15
CA ALA A 26 -18.69 -2.42 -26.99
C ALA A 26 -18.62 -3.31 -25.73
N ALA A 27 -18.37 -4.59 -25.92
CA ALA A 27 -18.08 -5.49 -24.84
C ALA A 27 -16.84 -4.92 -24.15
N GLU A 28 -16.98 -4.42 -22.91
CA GLU A 28 -15.85 -4.06 -22.08
C GLU A 28 -14.92 -5.27 -22.07
N SER A 29 -13.76 -5.12 -22.70
CA SER A 29 -12.77 -6.19 -22.72
C SER A 29 -12.35 -6.43 -21.26
N ARG A 30 -12.74 -7.58 -20.71
CA ARG A 30 -12.31 -8.02 -19.39
C ARG A 30 -10.79 -7.88 -19.33
N PRO A 31 -10.22 -7.25 -18.28
CA PRO A 31 -8.78 -7.10 -18.19
C PRO A 31 -8.13 -8.47 -18.32
N ALA A 32 -6.99 -8.54 -19.00
CA ALA A 32 -6.28 -9.79 -19.29
C ALA A 32 -5.94 -10.61 -18.02
N CYS A 33 -5.92 -9.93 -16.85
CA CYS A 33 -5.71 -10.53 -15.52
C CYS A 33 -6.55 -9.72 -14.50
N ASP A 34 -7.59 -10.32 -13.97
CA ASP A 34 -8.43 -9.74 -12.93
C ASP A 34 -7.80 -9.88 -11.55
N ARG A 35 -8.54 -9.49 -10.50
CA ARG A 35 -8.09 -9.55 -9.10
C ARG A 35 -7.63 -10.96 -8.69
N ASP A 36 -8.41 -11.98 -9.02
CA ASP A 36 -8.10 -13.36 -8.64
C ASP A 36 -6.87 -13.87 -9.38
N CYS A 37 -6.76 -13.53 -10.65
CA CYS A 37 -5.57 -13.80 -11.44
C CYS A 37 -4.33 -13.14 -10.83
N LEU A 38 -4.39 -11.86 -10.46
CA LEU A 38 -3.29 -11.14 -9.81
C LEU A 38 -2.94 -11.73 -8.44
N GLY A 39 -3.96 -12.10 -7.64
CA GLY A 39 -3.76 -12.81 -6.37
C GLY A 39 -3.02 -14.13 -6.57
N GLY A 40 -3.38 -14.90 -7.59
CA GLY A 40 -2.68 -16.14 -7.95
C GLY A 40 -1.20 -15.93 -8.35
N PHE A 41 -0.80 -14.76 -8.85
CA PHE A 41 0.63 -14.43 -9.04
C PHE A 41 1.33 -14.21 -7.71
N VAL A 42 0.67 -13.53 -6.76
CA VAL A 42 1.21 -13.37 -5.41
C VAL A 42 1.43 -14.74 -4.76
N ASP A 43 0.42 -15.60 -4.76
CA ASP A 43 0.54 -16.95 -4.16
C ASP A 43 1.69 -17.76 -4.76
N ARG A 44 1.85 -17.75 -6.08
CA ARG A 44 2.95 -18.48 -6.73
C ARG A 44 4.33 -17.92 -6.37
N VAL A 45 4.47 -16.60 -6.21
CA VAL A 45 5.74 -16.00 -5.78
C VAL A 45 6.01 -16.31 -4.31
N LEU A 46 5.02 -16.20 -3.43
CA LEU A 46 5.16 -16.56 -2.02
C LEU A 46 5.49 -18.05 -1.85
N GLN A 47 4.83 -18.93 -2.61
CA GLN A 47 5.15 -20.37 -2.57
C GLN A 47 6.57 -20.65 -3.09
N ALA A 48 7.00 -19.99 -4.16
CA ALA A 48 8.36 -20.12 -4.66
C ALA A 48 9.42 -19.63 -3.65
N MET A 49 9.08 -18.60 -2.84
CA MET A 49 9.92 -18.18 -1.70
C MET A 49 9.99 -19.27 -0.64
N MET A 50 8.86 -19.89 -0.27
CA MET A 50 8.81 -21.00 0.68
C MET A 50 9.57 -22.22 0.20
N ASP A 51 9.52 -22.52 -1.10
CA ASP A 51 10.25 -23.63 -1.73
C ASP A 51 11.74 -23.30 -1.93
N HIS A 52 12.18 -22.07 -1.69
CA HIS A 52 13.49 -21.54 -2.05
C HIS A 52 13.85 -21.77 -3.53
N ALA A 53 12.85 -21.77 -4.39
CA ALA A 53 12.95 -22.16 -5.80
C ALA A 53 12.36 -21.10 -6.74
N PRO A 54 13.12 -20.09 -7.15
CA PRO A 54 12.63 -19.03 -8.04
C PRO A 54 12.04 -19.53 -9.36
N ALA A 55 12.48 -20.72 -9.83
CA ALA A 55 11.97 -21.35 -11.03
C ALA A 55 10.48 -21.78 -10.93
N HIS A 56 9.94 -21.89 -9.72
CA HIS A 56 8.52 -22.19 -9.50
C HIS A 56 7.62 -20.96 -9.68
N ALA A 57 8.19 -19.75 -9.63
CA ALA A 57 7.44 -18.52 -9.90
C ALA A 57 7.41 -18.18 -11.42
N PRO A 58 6.32 -17.62 -11.92
CA PRO A 58 6.19 -17.27 -13.33
C PRO A 58 6.94 -15.96 -13.68
N LEU A 59 8.25 -15.94 -13.48
CA LEU A 59 9.09 -14.77 -13.65
C LEU A 59 9.36 -14.47 -15.14
N ALA A 60 9.45 -13.19 -15.48
CA ALA A 60 10.00 -12.75 -16.75
C ALA A 60 11.53 -13.00 -16.78
N PRO A 61 12.13 -13.24 -17.97
CA PRO A 61 13.59 -13.48 -18.07
C PRO A 61 14.43 -12.33 -17.53
N ASP A 62 13.92 -11.10 -17.63
CA ASP A 62 14.53 -9.84 -17.22
C ASP A 62 13.89 -9.26 -15.94
N VAL A 63 13.29 -10.11 -15.13
CA VAL A 63 12.63 -9.69 -13.88
C VAL A 63 13.59 -8.87 -13.01
N ARG A 64 13.09 -7.74 -12.52
CA ARG A 64 13.81 -6.91 -11.55
C ARG A 64 13.35 -7.26 -10.15
N HIS A 65 14.28 -7.47 -9.24
CA HIS A 65 14.00 -7.75 -7.83
C HIS A 65 14.76 -6.78 -6.93
N THR A 66 14.05 -6.19 -5.97
CA THR A 66 14.66 -5.46 -4.86
C THR A 66 14.14 -5.97 -3.53
N GLU A 67 15.02 -6.02 -2.55
CA GLU A 67 14.66 -6.23 -1.15
C GLU A 67 15.27 -5.12 -0.30
N ASN A 68 14.43 -4.48 0.49
CA ASN A 68 14.84 -3.39 1.37
C ASN A 68 15.62 -2.28 0.63
N GLY A 69 15.26 -2.01 -0.62
CA GLY A 69 15.89 -1.03 -1.50
C GLY A 69 17.17 -1.50 -2.20
N ALA A 70 17.71 -2.67 -1.88
CA ALA A 70 18.87 -3.25 -2.55
C ALA A 70 18.43 -4.13 -3.74
N ALA A 71 19.12 -4.01 -4.88
CA ALA A 71 18.88 -4.89 -6.02
C ALA A 71 19.45 -6.29 -5.73
N LEU A 72 18.63 -7.31 -5.92
CA LEU A 72 18.95 -8.73 -5.72
C LEU A 72 18.52 -9.54 -6.94
N LYS A 73 19.04 -10.77 -7.04
CA LYS A 73 18.49 -11.77 -7.95
C LYS A 73 17.34 -12.51 -7.24
N PRO A 74 16.31 -12.98 -7.97
CA PRO A 74 15.36 -13.93 -7.41
C PRO A 74 16.08 -15.14 -6.80
N GLY A 75 15.71 -15.52 -5.57
CA GLY A 75 16.39 -16.55 -4.80
C GLY A 75 17.43 -16.04 -3.80
N GLU A 76 17.79 -14.77 -3.82
CA GLU A 76 18.66 -14.12 -2.83
C GLU A 76 17.84 -13.42 -1.73
N GLY A 77 18.49 -13.04 -0.64
CA GLY A 77 17.89 -12.35 0.49
C GLY A 77 16.87 -13.23 1.24
N PHE A 78 15.76 -12.65 1.67
CA PHE A 78 14.67 -13.34 2.37
C PHE A 78 14.17 -14.57 1.58
N TRP A 79 14.17 -14.51 0.26
CA TRP A 79 13.81 -15.64 -0.59
C TRP A 79 14.59 -16.91 -0.29
N SER A 80 15.89 -16.79 0.02
CA SER A 80 16.75 -17.94 0.30
C SER A 80 16.62 -18.48 1.73
N THR A 81 15.97 -17.73 2.62
CA THR A 81 16.00 -18.01 4.06
C THR A 81 14.62 -18.04 4.72
N ALA A 82 13.56 -17.73 3.98
CA ALA A 82 12.18 -17.78 4.46
C ALA A 82 11.83 -19.14 5.05
N THR A 83 11.30 -19.15 6.28
CA THR A 83 10.88 -20.39 6.94
C THR A 83 9.37 -20.48 7.13
N ALA A 84 8.66 -19.34 7.09
CA ALA A 84 7.22 -19.29 7.04
C ALA A 84 6.72 -17.96 6.43
N ILE A 85 5.61 -18.04 5.71
CA ILE A 85 4.87 -16.88 5.16
C ILE A 85 3.38 -17.14 5.39
N ALA A 86 2.65 -16.19 5.96
CA ALA A 86 1.19 -16.28 6.11
C ALA A 86 0.52 -16.15 4.74
N MET A 87 0.01 -17.25 4.19
CA MET A 87 -0.59 -17.32 2.85
C MET A 87 -2.11 -17.50 2.91
N ALA A 88 -2.81 -17.14 1.83
CA ALA A 88 -4.23 -17.44 1.69
C ALA A 88 -4.43 -18.96 1.58
N GLY A 89 -5.42 -19.50 2.31
CA GLY A 89 -5.71 -20.93 2.26
C GLY A 89 -4.89 -21.81 3.22
N ASP A 90 -3.95 -21.24 3.97
CA ASP A 90 -3.20 -21.99 4.99
C ASP A 90 -4.13 -22.42 6.13
N GLY A 91 -4.58 -23.68 6.08
CA GLY A 91 -5.32 -24.30 7.18
C GLY A 91 -4.46 -24.56 8.41
N LEU A 92 -3.13 -24.54 8.27
CA LEU A 92 -2.14 -24.78 9.30
C LEU A 92 -1.07 -23.70 9.23
N SER A 93 -1.19 -22.68 10.04
CA SER A 93 -0.15 -21.67 10.15
C SER A 93 1.07 -22.20 10.89
N THR A 94 2.21 -22.17 10.24
CA THR A 94 3.53 -22.42 10.85
C THR A 94 3.99 -21.25 11.72
N LEU A 95 3.32 -20.09 11.60
CA LEU A 95 3.63 -18.84 12.32
C LEU A 95 2.98 -18.72 13.71
N GLY A 96 2.26 -19.75 14.15
CA GLY A 96 1.51 -19.74 15.40
C GLY A 96 0.11 -19.11 15.24
N ARG A 97 -0.74 -19.31 16.25
CA ARG A 97 -2.17 -18.98 16.17
C ARG A 97 -2.48 -17.52 15.86
N ASN A 98 -1.59 -16.61 16.27
CA ASN A 98 -1.85 -15.17 16.20
C ASN A 98 -1.38 -14.52 14.89
N SER A 99 -0.55 -15.18 14.11
CA SER A 99 0.06 -14.62 12.90
C SER A 99 -0.53 -15.13 11.60
N SER A 100 -1.23 -16.29 11.62
CA SER A 100 -1.81 -16.91 10.43
C SER A 100 -2.86 -16.06 9.70
N ALA A 101 -3.57 -15.22 10.44
CA ALA A 101 -4.56 -14.31 9.90
C ALA A 101 -3.96 -12.95 9.47
N TYR A 102 -2.71 -12.64 9.86
CA TYR A 102 -2.10 -11.35 9.55
C TYR A 102 -1.53 -11.36 8.13
N ARG A 103 -2.43 -11.30 7.14
CA ARG A 103 -2.13 -11.24 5.72
C ARG A 103 -3.18 -10.42 4.97
N LEU A 104 -2.73 -9.62 4.03
CA LEU A 104 -3.59 -8.82 3.18
C LEU A 104 -3.08 -8.83 1.73
N TYR A 105 -3.98 -9.07 0.79
CA TYR A 105 -3.70 -9.08 -0.64
C TYR A 105 -4.31 -7.84 -1.29
N PHE A 106 -3.58 -7.27 -2.23
CA PHE A 106 -3.98 -6.09 -2.99
C PHE A 106 -3.99 -6.40 -4.47
N ALA A 107 -4.84 -5.73 -5.23
CA ALA A 107 -4.82 -5.78 -6.68
C ALA A 107 -5.18 -4.43 -7.27
N ASP A 108 -4.29 -3.89 -8.06
CA ASP A 108 -4.55 -2.80 -8.99
C ASP A 108 -4.64 -3.42 -10.39
N VAL A 109 -5.85 -3.80 -10.77
CA VAL A 109 -6.13 -4.48 -12.04
C VAL A 109 -5.78 -3.60 -13.24
N ALA A 110 -5.97 -2.28 -13.11
CA ALA A 110 -5.72 -1.34 -14.21
C ALA A 110 -4.22 -1.25 -14.55
N SER A 111 -3.35 -1.30 -13.55
CA SER A 111 -1.89 -1.22 -13.74
C SER A 111 -1.20 -2.59 -13.83
N GLY A 112 -1.95 -3.69 -13.61
CA GLY A 112 -1.39 -5.04 -13.54
C GLY A 112 -0.47 -5.24 -12.34
N GLN A 113 -0.73 -4.55 -11.24
CA GLN A 113 0.05 -4.69 -10.02
C GLN A 113 -0.71 -5.46 -8.94
N ALA A 114 0.02 -6.30 -8.23
CA ALA A 114 -0.48 -7.04 -7.10
C ALA A 114 0.47 -6.88 -5.91
N ALA A 115 -0.05 -7.07 -4.71
CA ALA A 115 0.77 -6.95 -3.53
C ALA A 115 0.28 -7.84 -2.39
N TYR A 116 1.19 -8.06 -1.46
CA TYR A 116 0.98 -8.76 -0.20
C TYR A 116 1.55 -7.93 0.94
N PHE A 117 0.88 -7.98 2.08
CA PHE A 117 1.38 -7.47 3.34
C PHE A 117 1.01 -8.47 4.43
N GLY A 118 2.00 -8.96 5.19
CA GLY A 118 1.69 -9.96 6.20
C GLY A 118 2.88 -10.43 7.01
N ALA A 119 2.57 -11.33 7.94
CA ALA A 119 3.54 -11.94 8.83
C ALA A 119 4.41 -12.96 8.10
N VAL A 120 5.69 -12.98 8.45
CA VAL A 120 6.70 -13.90 7.92
C VAL A 120 7.61 -14.39 9.04
N THR A 121 8.39 -15.43 8.73
CA THR A 121 9.48 -15.90 9.60
C THR A 121 10.71 -16.17 8.74
N ASP A 122 11.86 -15.68 9.16
CA ASP A 122 13.16 -15.89 8.56
C ASP A 122 14.09 -16.59 9.56
N LYS A 123 14.54 -17.81 9.25
CA LYS A 123 15.41 -18.59 10.15
C LYS A 123 14.91 -18.66 11.59
N GLY A 124 13.59 -18.68 11.78
CA GLY A 124 12.97 -18.70 13.10
C GLY A 124 12.71 -17.32 13.71
N ALA A 125 13.25 -16.24 13.15
CA ALA A 125 12.96 -14.86 13.59
C ALA A 125 11.62 -14.41 12.98
N PRO A 126 10.62 -14.01 13.79
CA PRO A 126 9.37 -13.47 13.29
C PRO A 126 9.59 -12.11 12.64
N GLY A 127 8.77 -11.78 11.65
CA GLY A 127 8.85 -10.54 10.89
C GLY A 127 7.56 -10.19 10.19
N MET A 128 7.60 -9.09 9.47
CA MET A 128 6.57 -8.64 8.55
C MET A 128 7.16 -8.35 7.18
N MET A 129 6.39 -8.61 6.15
CA MET A 129 6.78 -8.36 4.77
C MET A 129 5.71 -7.57 4.03
N MET A 130 6.17 -6.59 3.28
CA MET A 130 5.45 -5.97 2.18
C MET A 130 6.06 -6.48 0.87
N LEU A 131 5.24 -7.03 -0.01
CA LEU A 131 5.62 -7.49 -1.35
C LEU A 131 4.77 -6.78 -2.39
N ARG A 132 5.40 -6.24 -3.42
CA ARG A 132 4.76 -5.73 -4.63
C ARG A 132 5.24 -6.52 -5.84
N LEU A 133 4.30 -6.87 -6.71
CA LEU A 133 4.55 -7.49 -8.01
C LEU A 133 4.01 -6.60 -9.14
N ARG A 134 4.69 -6.61 -10.27
CA ARG A 134 4.14 -6.13 -11.53
C ARG A 134 4.03 -7.30 -12.50
N VAL A 135 2.84 -7.50 -13.04
CA VAL A 135 2.53 -8.57 -13.97
C VAL A 135 2.32 -7.98 -15.36
N ILE A 136 3.11 -8.45 -16.33
CA ILE A 136 3.02 -8.06 -17.74
C ILE A 136 2.98 -9.33 -18.58
N ALA A 137 1.99 -9.45 -19.46
CA ALA A 137 1.84 -10.59 -20.36
C ALA A 137 1.91 -11.97 -19.66
N GLY A 138 1.32 -12.08 -18.45
CA GLY A 138 1.29 -13.33 -17.67
C GLY A 138 2.63 -13.70 -17.02
N LYS A 139 3.54 -12.75 -16.87
CA LYS A 139 4.82 -12.91 -16.20
C LYS A 139 5.05 -11.80 -15.17
N VAL A 140 5.72 -12.15 -14.08
CA VAL A 140 6.18 -11.18 -13.07
C VAL A 140 7.42 -10.47 -13.60
N SER A 141 7.32 -9.18 -13.88
CA SER A 141 8.40 -8.34 -14.40
C SER A 141 9.14 -7.56 -13.32
N GLU A 142 8.47 -7.32 -12.17
CA GLU A 142 9.07 -6.62 -11.03
C GLU A 142 8.64 -7.29 -9.72
N ILE A 143 9.60 -7.41 -8.82
CA ILE A 143 9.41 -7.83 -7.42
C ILE A 143 10.05 -6.79 -6.53
N GLU A 144 9.31 -6.27 -5.58
CA GLU A 144 9.82 -5.34 -4.57
C GLU A 144 9.34 -5.77 -3.20
N THR A 145 10.30 -6.01 -2.29
CA THR A 145 10.01 -6.42 -0.91
C THR A 145 10.59 -5.42 0.08
N VAL A 146 9.83 -5.19 1.15
CA VAL A 146 10.33 -4.63 2.40
C VAL A 146 10.09 -5.68 3.47
N VAL A 147 11.16 -6.19 4.06
CA VAL A 147 11.14 -7.21 5.11
C VAL A 147 11.71 -6.62 6.39
N VAL A 148 10.95 -6.71 7.47
CA VAL A 148 11.35 -6.25 8.82
C VAL A 148 11.29 -7.45 9.74
N LEU A 149 12.42 -7.84 10.32
CA LEU A 149 12.53 -8.93 11.28
C LEU A 149 12.70 -8.38 12.68
N GLN A 150 12.26 -9.13 13.68
CA GLN A 150 12.36 -8.73 15.08
C GLN A 150 13.81 -8.42 15.53
N GLU A 151 14.79 -9.15 15.00
CA GLU A 151 16.21 -8.94 15.34
C GLU A 151 16.85 -7.74 14.62
N ALA A 152 16.25 -7.25 13.52
CA ALA A 152 16.78 -6.13 12.73
C ALA A 152 16.53 -4.75 13.37
N THR A 153 16.06 -4.73 14.55
CA THR A 153 15.36 -3.63 15.18
C THR A 153 16.26 -2.84 16.12
N GLY A 154 17.09 -2.00 15.58
CA GLY A 154 17.47 -0.81 16.35
C GLY A 154 16.27 0.15 16.30
N GLN A 155 15.72 0.58 17.41
CA GLN A 155 14.59 1.53 17.53
C GLN A 155 13.42 1.32 16.51
N GLY A 156 12.36 0.72 16.93
CA GLY A 156 11.14 0.53 16.14
C GLY A 156 11.05 -0.81 15.45
N GLY A 157 11.72 -1.81 15.97
CA GLY A 157 11.67 -3.12 15.41
C GLY A 157 10.32 -3.83 15.52
N ALA A 158 10.26 -5.03 14.95
CA ALA A 158 9.09 -5.89 15.02
C ALA A 158 8.77 -6.40 16.47
N ASP A 159 9.11 -5.63 17.50
CA ASP A 159 8.86 -5.96 18.90
C ASP A 159 7.36 -6.19 19.19
N GLY A 160 6.48 -5.66 18.34
CA GLY A 160 5.04 -5.88 18.44
C GLY A 160 4.52 -7.13 17.71
N LEU A 161 5.38 -7.92 17.07
CA LEU A 161 4.92 -9.13 16.38
C LEU A 161 4.26 -10.16 17.29
N PRO A 162 4.68 -10.36 18.55
CA PRO A 162 3.97 -11.20 19.50
C PRO A 162 2.55 -10.70 19.80
N ASP A 163 2.32 -9.39 19.66
CA ASP A 163 1.06 -8.70 19.93
C ASP A 163 0.25 -8.43 18.66
N LEU A 164 0.61 -9.05 17.52
CA LEU A 164 -0.24 -9.00 16.33
C LEU A 164 -1.65 -9.47 16.70
N ASP A 165 -2.64 -8.65 16.37
CA ASP A 165 -4.04 -8.98 16.63
C ASP A 165 -4.35 -10.37 16.07
N PRO A 166 -4.81 -11.33 16.91
CA PRO A 166 -5.08 -12.70 16.46
C PRO A 166 -6.18 -12.75 15.40
N ARG A 167 -6.96 -11.67 15.25
CA ARG A 167 -7.96 -11.52 14.18
C ARG A 167 -7.34 -11.09 12.85
N GLY A 168 -6.05 -10.70 12.88
CA GLY A 168 -5.34 -10.22 11.70
C GLY A 168 -5.82 -8.85 11.23
N PHE A 169 -5.95 -8.73 9.92
CA PHE A 169 -6.67 -7.60 9.33
C PHE A 169 -8.16 -7.89 9.45
N ASP A 170 -8.85 -7.14 10.30
CA ASP A 170 -10.31 -7.22 10.47
C ASP A 170 -11.01 -7.09 9.09
N GLU A 171 -12.23 -7.62 8.98
CA GLU A 171 -13.01 -7.58 7.75
C GLU A 171 -13.02 -6.21 7.03
N PRO A 172 -13.07 -5.05 7.71
CA PRO A 172 -13.06 -3.77 7.03
C PRO A 172 -11.88 -3.54 6.09
N GLU A 173 -10.68 -4.04 6.41
CA GLU A 173 -9.51 -3.87 5.54
C GLU A 173 -9.57 -4.79 4.32
N ALA A 174 -10.08 -6.00 4.49
CA ALA A 174 -10.18 -7.00 3.43
C ALA A 174 -11.43 -6.84 2.57
N THR A 175 -12.46 -6.14 3.05
CA THR A 175 -13.76 -6.02 2.40
C THR A 175 -13.70 -5.11 1.17
N LEU A 176 -14.41 -5.49 0.11
CA LEU A 176 -14.62 -4.66 -1.06
C LEU A 176 -15.60 -3.52 -0.74
N LEU A 177 -15.24 -2.31 -1.12
CA LEU A 177 -16.09 -1.14 -0.97
C LEU A 177 -17.23 -1.15 -2.00
N ALA A 178 -18.40 -0.68 -1.62
CA ALA A 178 -19.49 -0.39 -2.55
C ALA A 178 -19.05 0.69 -3.56
N GLY A 179 -19.60 0.66 -4.78
CA GLY A 179 -19.15 1.55 -5.86
C GLY A 179 -19.18 3.04 -5.50
N GLY A 180 -20.18 3.49 -4.73
CA GLY A 180 -20.30 4.88 -4.27
C GLY A 180 -19.31 5.31 -3.18
N GLU A 181 -18.65 4.36 -2.51
CA GLU A 181 -17.68 4.61 -1.45
C GLU A 181 -16.24 4.66 -1.99
N ARG A 182 -16.04 4.28 -3.25
CA ARG A 182 -14.72 4.17 -3.88
C ARG A 182 -14.21 5.53 -4.33
N TRP A 183 -13.10 5.94 -3.79
CA TRP A 183 -12.37 7.07 -4.35
C TRP A 183 -11.60 6.67 -5.61
N SER A 184 -11.38 7.62 -6.50
CA SER A 184 -10.50 7.38 -7.63
C SER A 184 -9.06 7.12 -7.17
N PRO A 185 -8.27 6.33 -7.91
CA PRO A 185 -6.86 6.05 -7.57
C PRO A 185 -6.04 7.33 -7.34
N THR A 186 -6.30 8.39 -8.13
CA THR A 186 -5.62 9.69 -7.98
C THR A 186 -5.96 10.36 -6.65
N ILE A 187 -7.23 10.34 -6.23
CA ILE A 187 -7.65 10.92 -4.95
C ILE A 187 -7.06 10.12 -3.79
N MET A 188 -7.04 8.79 -3.90
CA MET A 188 -6.46 7.91 -2.89
C MET A 188 -4.96 8.16 -2.74
N ALA A 189 -4.20 8.20 -3.82
CA ALA A 189 -2.78 8.51 -3.80
C ALA A 189 -2.52 9.91 -3.21
N ALA A 190 -3.33 10.92 -3.57
CA ALA A 190 -3.21 12.26 -3.01
C ALA A 190 -3.52 12.32 -1.50
N ALA A 191 -4.49 11.54 -1.01
CA ALA A 191 -4.79 11.46 0.42
C ALA A 191 -3.65 10.78 1.20
N ALA A 192 -3.07 9.71 0.65
CA ALA A 192 -1.88 9.07 1.20
C ALA A 192 -0.69 10.05 1.25
N GLY A 193 -0.50 10.84 0.19
CA GLY A 193 0.53 11.88 0.14
C GLY A 193 0.36 12.92 1.24
N ARG A 194 -0.85 13.47 1.40
CA ARG A 194 -1.13 14.42 2.48
C ARG A 194 -0.83 13.86 3.87
N TYR A 195 -1.13 12.56 4.08
CA TYR A 195 -0.80 11.90 5.34
C TYR A 195 0.72 11.83 5.54
N LEU A 196 1.48 11.40 4.53
CA LEU A 196 2.94 11.30 4.60
C LEU A 196 3.61 12.69 4.77
N ASP A 197 3.14 13.68 4.04
CA ASP A 197 3.64 15.06 4.14
C ASP A 197 3.34 15.67 5.53
N SER A 198 2.22 15.27 6.16
CA SER A 198 1.87 15.72 7.51
C SER A 198 2.87 15.31 8.58
N MET A 199 3.62 14.24 8.38
CA MET A 199 4.70 13.85 9.28
C MET A 199 5.80 14.92 9.35
N THR A 200 6.08 15.60 8.23
CA THR A 200 7.07 16.69 8.21
C THR A 200 6.51 18.00 8.73
N THR A 201 5.23 18.27 8.54
CA THR A 201 4.60 19.51 9.02
C THR A 201 4.20 19.43 10.48
N GLY A 202 3.99 18.23 11.01
CA GLY A 202 3.46 18.01 12.37
C GLY A 202 2.04 18.53 12.52
N SER A 203 1.23 18.46 11.45
CA SER A 203 -0.14 18.97 11.44
C SER A 203 -1.09 18.04 10.71
N SER A 204 -2.23 17.74 11.32
CA SER A 204 -3.32 16.99 10.71
C SER A 204 -4.18 17.81 9.73
N ALA A 205 -3.95 19.10 9.64
CA ALA A 205 -4.75 20.00 8.80
C ALA A 205 -4.74 19.56 7.32
N GLY A 206 -5.94 19.35 6.75
CA GLY A 206 -6.09 18.91 5.37
C GLY A 206 -5.86 17.41 5.12
N VAL A 207 -5.51 16.64 6.13
CA VAL A 207 -5.45 15.17 6.04
C VAL A 207 -6.84 14.61 6.33
N PRO A 208 -7.45 13.79 5.44
CA PRO A 208 -8.80 13.28 5.62
C PRO A 208 -8.82 12.09 6.61
N LEU A 209 -8.50 12.32 7.87
CA LEU A 209 -8.48 11.28 8.91
C LEU A 209 -9.88 11.01 9.46
N GLY A 210 -10.20 9.74 9.67
CA GLY A 210 -11.38 9.32 10.43
C GLY A 210 -11.17 9.55 11.94
N ALA A 211 -12.25 9.76 12.67
CA ALA A 211 -12.19 9.92 14.13
C ALA A 211 -11.72 8.64 14.84
N ASP A 212 -12.02 7.50 14.24
CA ASP A 212 -11.68 6.14 14.67
C ASP A 212 -10.39 5.60 14.02
N CYS A 213 -9.63 6.46 13.35
CA CYS A 213 -8.39 6.08 12.69
C CYS A 213 -7.44 5.36 13.65
N VAL A 214 -6.92 4.22 13.20
CA VAL A 214 -5.93 3.40 13.91
C VAL A 214 -4.61 3.41 13.14
N ARG A 215 -3.50 3.65 13.86
CA ARG A 215 -2.14 3.46 13.33
C ARG A 215 -1.46 2.32 14.08
N ARG A 216 -0.70 1.51 13.33
CA ARG A 216 0.23 0.52 13.85
C ARG A 216 1.59 0.71 13.19
N ASP A 217 2.64 0.58 14.00
CA ASP A 217 4.03 0.60 13.56
C ASP A 217 4.69 -0.72 13.96
N ASN A 218 5.17 -1.47 12.98
CA ASN A 218 5.72 -2.83 13.14
C ASN A 218 4.80 -3.76 13.95
N GLY A 219 3.48 -3.68 13.72
CA GLY A 219 2.46 -4.47 14.43
C GLY A 219 1.97 -3.87 15.76
N ILE A 220 2.70 -2.95 16.37
CA ILE A 220 2.30 -2.28 17.62
C ILE A 220 1.25 -1.20 17.32
N ARG A 221 0.12 -1.23 18.01
CA ARG A 221 -0.86 -0.15 17.94
C ARG A 221 -0.30 1.11 18.63
N THR A 222 -0.19 2.19 17.85
CA THR A 222 0.41 3.45 18.30
C THR A 222 -0.60 4.61 18.38
N THR A 223 -1.91 4.34 18.18
CA THR A 223 -2.99 5.32 18.37
C THR A 223 -4.18 4.71 19.08
N GLY A 224 -4.89 5.52 19.85
CA GLY A 224 -6.12 5.13 20.55
C GLY A 224 -5.94 3.96 21.52
N VAL A 225 -4.80 3.86 22.18
CA VAL A 225 -4.50 2.82 23.17
C VAL A 225 -5.01 3.29 24.53
N PRO A 226 -6.08 2.70 25.11
CA PRO A 226 -6.73 3.24 26.30
C PRO A 226 -5.82 3.33 27.53
N ASP A 227 -4.89 2.38 27.68
CA ASP A 227 -4.03 2.23 28.86
C ASP A 227 -2.64 2.87 28.70
N ALA A 228 -2.37 3.54 27.57
CA ALA A 228 -1.09 4.26 27.35
C ALA A 228 -0.88 5.47 28.30
N LYS A 229 -1.68 5.59 29.35
CA LYS A 229 -1.55 6.65 30.38
C LYS A 229 -0.26 6.54 31.22
N ARG A 230 0.36 5.35 31.26
CA ARG A 230 1.69 5.15 31.84
C ARG A 230 2.72 5.11 30.72
N PRO A 231 3.49 6.18 30.52
CA PRO A 231 4.55 6.16 29.49
C PRO A 231 5.58 5.10 29.89
N ASP A 232 5.96 4.29 28.90
CA ASP A 232 7.11 3.43 29.01
C ASP A 232 8.36 4.32 29.15
N PRO A 233 9.13 4.20 30.26
CA PRO A 233 10.38 4.97 30.40
C PRO A 233 11.38 4.70 29.28
N ALA A 234 11.36 3.50 28.68
CA ALA A 234 12.21 3.12 27.56
C ALA A 234 11.71 3.70 26.23
N ASN A 235 10.41 4.08 26.16
CA ASN A 235 9.81 4.69 24.96
C ASN A 235 8.99 5.95 25.34
N PRO A 236 9.63 7.13 25.48
CA PRO A 236 8.92 8.36 25.82
C PRO A 236 7.81 8.75 24.87
N ALA A 237 7.87 8.28 23.59
CA ALA A 237 6.86 8.53 22.59
C ALA A 237 5.54 7.80 22.88
N SER A 238 5.57 6.75 23.73
CA SER A 238 4.38 5.96 24.10
C SER A 238 3.26 6.79 24.75
N ARG A 239 3.57 7.98 25.28
CA ARG A 239 2.57 8.94 25.80
C ARG A 239 1.55 9.36 24.74
N SER A 240 1.98 9.41 23.47
CA SER A 240 1.10 9.80 22.36
C SER A 240 0.21 8.67 21.87
N TYR A 241 0.43 7.44 22.33
CA TYR A 241 -0.36 6.28 21.89
C TYR A 241 -1.82 6.32 22.36
N ALA A 242 -2.13 7.07 23.42
CA ALA A 242 -3.52 7.31 23.83
C ALA A 242 -4.29 8.22 22.86
N LEU A 243 -3.58 8.95 21.99
CA LEU A 243 -4.16 9.90 21.06
C LEU A 243 -4.70 9.19 19.81
N GLY A 244 -5.74 9.74 19.20
CA GLY A 244 -6.14 9.34 17.83
C GLY A 244 -5.19 9.88 16.78
N CYS A 245 -5.29 9.40 15.52
CA CYS A 245 -4.34 9.75 14.45
C CYS A 245 -4.13 11.27 14.26
N ALA A 246 -5.20 12.06 14.22
CA ALA A 246 -5.10 13.51 14.05
C ALA A 246 -4.36 14.17 15.23
N ALA A 247 -4.79 13.88 16.45
CA ALA A 247 -4.18 14.44 17.65
C ALA A 247 -2.71 13.98 17.82
N GLN A 248 -2.36 12.77 17.37
CA GLN A 248 -0.98 12.30 17.39
C GLN A 248 -0.09 13.09 16.43
N LEU A 249 -0.57 13.38 15.20
CA LEU A 249 0.13 14.28 14.26
C LEU A 249 0.37 15.66 14.89
N ASP A 250 -0.68 16.24 15.49
CA ASP A 250 -0.63 17.59 16.07
C ASP A 250 0.18 17.65 17.39
N SER A 251 0.43 16.52 18.03
CA SER A 251 1.17 16.45 19.31
C SER A 251 2.68 16.66 19.18
N GLY A 252 3.21 16.67 17.96
CA GLY A 252 4.64 16.66 17.69
C GLY A 252 5.30 15.28 17.81
N PHE A 253 4.53 14.21 17.76
CA PHE A 253 5.06 12.83 17.73
C PHE A 253 6.09 12.65 16.62
N PHE A 254 5.84 13.24 15.45
CA PHE A 254 6.71 13.18 14.28
C PHE A 254 7.71 14.35 14.17
N ARG A 255 7.89 15.15 15.20
CA ARG A 255 8.73 16.37 15.13
C ARG A 255 10.19 16.12 14.71
N GLY A 256 10.71 14.91 14.92
CA GLY A 256 12.03 14.51 14.46
C GLY A 256 12.11 14.22 12.96
N ILE A 257 10.98 14.08 12.27
CA ILE A 257 10.95 13.84 10.84
C ILE A 257 11.19 15.15 10.10
N VAL A 258 12.26 15.23 9.34
CA VAL A 258 12.68 16.45 8.63
C VAL A 258 12.42 16.36 7.13
N ARG A 259 12.34 15.16 6.58
CA ARG A 259 12.04 14.91 5.17
C ARG A 259 11.34 13.56 4.99
N VAL A 260 10.35 13.53 4.11
CA VAL A 260 9.71 12.30 3.60
C VAL A 260 9.83 12.29 2.09
N ARG A 261 10.33 11.22 1.53
CA ARG A 261 10.28 10.89 0.10
C ARG A 261 9.43 9.64 -0.03
N TRP A 262 8.43 9.64 -0.88
CA TRP A 262 7.51 8.52 -0.98
C TRP A 262 7.02 8.30 -2.41
N ARG A 263 6.48 7.11 -2.67
CA ARG A 263 5.75 6.80 -3.89
C ARG A 263 4.64 5.79 -3.62
N PRO A 264 3.48 5.91 -4.30
CA PRO A 264 2.48 4.83 -4.28
C PRO A 264 3.06 3.63 -5.04
N LEU A 265 2.77 2.43 -4.53
CA LEU A 265 3.17 1.17 -5.14
C LEU A 265 1.99 0.50 -5.80
N VAL A 266 0.90 0.33 -5.06
CA VAL A 266 -0.35 -0.29 -5.51
C VAL A 266 -1.51 0.51 -4.96
N VAL A 267 -2.49 0.82 -5.81
CA VAL A 267 -3.72 1.51 -5.41
C VAL A 267 -4.91 0.59 -5.70
N ASP A 268 -5.34 -0.12 -4.68
CA ASP A 268 -6.50 -1.00 -4.74
C ASP A 268 -7.78 -0.21 -4.48
N GLN A 269 -8.37 0.33 -5.55
CA GLN A 269 -9.59 1.14 -5.48
C GLN A 269 -10.77 0.36 -4.91
N GLU A 270 -10.88 -0.92 -5.21
CA GLU A 270 -12.02 -1.73 -4.77
C GLU A 270 -12.02 -1.98 -3.27
N ARG A 271 -10.84 -2.04 -2.66
CA ARG A 271 -10.68 -2.18 -1.21
C ARG A 271 -10.37 -0.86 -0.50
N GLY A 272 -10.23 0.23 -1.23
CA GLY A 272 -9.83 1.50 -0.65
C GLY A 272 -8.44 1.46 0.00
N LEU A 273 -7.50 0.72 -0.59
CA LEU A 273 -6.17 0.50 -0.03
C LEU A 273 -5.09 1.15 -0.90
N VAL A 274 -4.17 1.86 -0.27
CA VAL A 274 -2.93 2.33 -0.88
C VAL A 274 -1.76 1.68 -0.20
N MET A 275 -0.97 0.93 -0.96
CA MET A 275 0.37 0.52 -0.54
C MET A 275 1.37 1.56 -1.02
N ALA A 276 2.24 2.01 -0.14
CA ALA A 276 3.28 2.98 -0.45
C ALA A 276 4.63 2.57 0.14
N ALA A 277 5.71 3.00 -0.49
CA ALA A 277 7.04 3.00 0.10
C ALA A 277 7.45 4.44 0.41
N ALA A 278 8.14 4.63 1.53
CA ALA A 278 8.67 5.93 1.91
C ALA A 278 10.06 5.82 2.52
N MET A 279 10.88 6.84 2.28
CA MET A 279 12.12 7.09 3.00
C MET A 279 11.89 8.29 3.92
N VAL A 280 12.15 8.10 5.19
CA VAL A 280 11.95 9.10 6.23
C VAL A 280 13.28 9.46 6.83
N ASP A 281 13.66 10.72 6.70
CA ASP A 281 14.87 11.26 7.31
C ASP A 281 14.51 11.94 8.62
N GLN A 282 15.20 11.57 9.68
CA GLN A 282 15.08 12.15 11.02
C GLN A 282 16.29 13.01 11.33
N GLY A 283 16.07 14.08 12.08
CA GLY A 283 17.10 15.00 12.50
C GLY A 283 16.55 16.06 13.46
N THR A 284 17.44 16.87 13.99
CA THR A 284 17.07 17.96 14.89
C THR A 284 16.71 19.19 14.07
N ARG A 285 15.44 19.62 14.10
CA ARG A 285 15.03 20.88 13.47
C ARG A 285 15.60 22.06 14.25
N PRO A 286 16.26 23.02 13.57
CA PRO A 286 16.60 24.29 14.22
C PRO A 286 15.31 24.99 14.71
N GLU A 287 15.35 25.58 15.89
CA GLU A 287 14.26 26.46 16.32
C GLU A 287 14.06 27.58 15.27
N PRO A 288 12.80 27.87 14.89
CA PRO A 288 12.54 28.98 13.99
C PRO A 288 13.16 30.25 14.63
N PRO A 289 13.84 31.08 13.84
CA PRO A 289 14.48 32.28 14.35
C PRO A 289 13.41 33.12 15.07
N LYS A 290 13.64 33.44 16.32
CA LYS A 290 12.79 34.36 17.10
C LYS A 290 12.61 35.61 16.26
N LYS A 291 11.36 35.99 15.98
CA LYS A 291 11.03 37.15 15.16
C LYS A 291 11.78 38.37 15.67
N THR A 292 12.88 38.74 15.03
CA THR A 292 13.53 40.01 15.28
C THR A 292 12.70 41.10 14.57
N ALA A 293 12.37 42.15 15.29
CA ALA A 293 11.47 43.22 14.87
C ALA A 293 12.04 44.17 13.79
N ARG A 294 12.90 43.67 12.90
CA ARG A 294 13.41 44.46 11.75
C ARG A 294 13.58 43.59 10.53
N GLY A 295 12.79 43.89 9.50
CA GLY A 295 12.68 43.26 8.20
C GLY A 295 13.99 42.91 7.46
N ARG A 296 14.71 41.91 7.90
CA ARG A 296 15.72 41.23 7.09
C ARG A 296 15.01 40.15 6.28
N ARG A 297 15.27 40.09 4.99
CA ARG A 297 14.92 38.96 4.12
C ARG A 297 15.27 37.66 4.85
N ALA A 298 14.26 36.79 5.05
CA ALA A 298 14.49 35.48 5.58
C ALA A 298 15.52 34.78 4.66
N GLN A 299 16.66 34.42 5.20
CA GLN A 299 17.56 33.47 4.55
C GLN A 299 16.80 32.14 4.36
N ALA A 300 17.00 31.51 3.21
CA ALA A 300 16.49 30.17 3.02
C ALA A 300 16.92 29.29 4.21
N PRO A 301 16.03 28.48 4.77
CA PRO A 301 16.39 27.62 5.90
C PRO A 301 17.55 26.71 5.46
N GLU A 302 18.59 26.65 6.28
CA GLU A 302 19.68 25.71 6.07
C GLU A 302 19.14 24.28 6.07
N PRO A 303 19.71 23.39 5.23
CA PRO A 303 19.33 21.98 5.25
C PRO A 303 19.50 21.39 6.64
N VAL A 304 18.45 20.75 7.17
CA VAL A 304 18.51 20.07 8.46
C VAL A 304 19.42 18.84 8.31
N PRO A 305 20.44 18.68 9.16
CA PRO A 305 21.25 17.47 9.16
C PRO A 305 20.40 16.24 9.40
N THR A 306 20.54 15.22 8.53
CA THR A 306 19.90 13.92 8.72
C THR A 306 20.77 13.07 9.64
N GLU A 307 20.22 12.69 10.78
CA GLU A 307 20.87 11.84 11.78
C GLU A 307 20.56 10.36 11.55
N PHE A 308 19.35 10.07 11.09
CA PHE A 308 18.85 8.72 10.86
C PHE A 308 17.92 8.70 9.64
N THR A 309 17.96 7.62 8.89
CA THR A 309 17.02 7.36 7.78
C THR A 309 16.35 6.01 7.98
N ALA A 310 15.05 5.96 7.77
CA ALA A 310 14.26 4.74 7.76
C ALA A 310 13.59 4.50 6.40
N LEU A 311 13.55 3.23 6.00
CA LEU A 311 12.67 2.74 4.94
C LEU A 311 11.37 2.26 5.55
N LEU A 312 10.25 2.77 5.03
CA LEU A 312 8.91 2.41 5.44
C LEU A 312 8.17 1.71 4.31
N GLY A 313 7.49 0.62 4.65
CA GLY A 313 6.38 0.09 3.89
C GLY A 313 5.07 0.47 4.57
N LEU A 314 4.13 1.07 3.84
CA LEU A 314 2.89 1.57 4.41
C LEU A 314 1.68 0.98 3.69
N ILE A 315 0.65 0.68 4.48
CA ILE A 315 -0.70 0.40 4.02
C ILE A 315 -1.62 1.46 4.60
N ILE A 316 -2.38 2.13 3.74
CA ILE A 316 -3.34 3.14 4.15
C ILE A 316 -4.72 2.71 3.65
N LYS A 317 -5.64 2.44 4.59
CA LYS A 317 -7.05 2.13 4.31
C LYS A 317 -7.87 3.40 4.29
N MET A 318 -8.72 3.48 3.30
CA MET A 318 -9.67 4.58 3.09
C MET A 318 -11.08 4.03 2.92
N SER A 319 -12.01 4.55 3.70
CA SER A 319 -13.45 4.31 3.55
C SER A 319 -14.22 5.57 3.94
N ASP A 320 -15.41 5.75 3.39
CA ASP A 320 -16.29 6.90 3.67
C ASP A 320 -15.60 8.28 3.58
N GLY A 321 -14.71 8.42 2.61
CA GLY A 321 -13.99 9.67 2.45
C GLY A 321 -12.93 9.97 3.51
N LYS A 322 -12.49 8.97 4.27
CA LYS A 322 -11.53 9.12 5.37
C LYS A 322 -10.45 8.04 5.35
N ILE A 323 -9.28 8.38 5.88
CA ILE A 323 -8.26 7.41 6.26
C ILE A 323 -8.69 6.81 7.60
N THR A 324 -8.94 5.51 7.63
CA THR A 324 -9.41 4.80 8.82
C THR A 324 -8.32 3.93 9.44
N ARG A 325 -7.30 3.56 8.66
CA ARG A 325 -6.19 2.76 9.18
C ARG A 325 -4.88 3.06 8.46
N VAL A 326 -3.79 3.00 9.21
CA VAL A 326 -2.41 3.08 8.71
C VAL A 326 -1.60 1.96 9.36
N GLU A 327 -1.08 1.07 8.53
CA GLU A 327 -0.11 0.05 8.94
C GLU A 327 1.25 0.44 8.39
N VAL A 328 2.27 0.38 9.23
CA VAL A 328 3.65 0.73 8.87
C VAL A 328 4.57 -0.41 9.27
N ILE A 329 5.43 -0.82 8.36
CA ILE A 329 6.65 -1.54 8.69
C ILE A 329 7.83 -0.64 8.44
N GLU A 330 8.75 -0.59 9.38
CA GLU A 330 9.85 0.36 9.40
C GLU A 330 11.16 -0.33 9.76
N ARG A 331 12.20 0.04 9.04
CA ARG A 331 13.56 -0.41 9.32
C ARG A 331 14.59 0.67 9.03
N PRO A 332 15.78 0.62 9.70
CA PRO A 332 16.90 1.47 9.35
C PRO A 332 17.32 1.32 7.89
N ALA A 333 17.70 2.43 7.27
CA ALA A 333 18.16 2.49 5.89
C ALA A 333 19.37 3.40 5.72
N ALA A 334 20.13 3.18 4.65
CA ALA A 334 21.21 4.09 4.29
C ALA A 334 20.66 5.47 3.89
N LYS A 335 21.34 6.54 4.28
CA LYS A 335 20.90 7.92 4.11
C LYS A 335 20.53 8.30 2.69
N ASP A 336 21.27 7.82 1.72
CA ASP A 336 21.09 8.17 0.30
C ASP A 336 20.49 7.03 -0.52
N MET A 337 19.89 6.05 0.15
CA MET A 337 19.26 4.91 -0.52
C MET A 337 18.14 5.39 -1.44
N ALA A 338 18.10 4.84 -2.65
CA ALA A 338 17.02 5.11 -3.60
C ALA A 338 15.69 4.52 -3.08
N LEU A 339 14.60 5.21 -3.34
CA LEU A 339 13.26 4.72 -3.04
C LEU A 339 12.77 3.83 -4.20
N GLY A 340 13.27 2.60 -4.25
CA GLY A 340 12.89 1.62 -5.27
C GLY A 340 13.31 2.01 -6.70
N TRP A 341 12.58 1.51 -7.68
CA TRP A 341 12.85 1.79 -9.10
C TRP A 341 12.53 3.24 -9.44
N PRO A 342 13.40 3.93 -10.19
CA PRO A 342 12.96 5.14 -10.89
C PRO A 342 11.81 4.73 -11.82
N GLY A 343 10.71 5.51 -11.79
CA GLY A 343 9.52 5.31 -12.58
C GLY A 343 9.78 5.35 -14.10
#